data_2783ff39f486e6d2b9ced331376e8b30
#
_entry.id   2783ff39f486e6d2b9ced331376e8b30
#
_cell.length_a   1.000
_cell.length_b   1.000
_cell.length_c   1.000
_cell.angle_alpha   90.00
_cell.angle_beta   90.00
_cell.angle_gamma   90.00
#
_symmetry.space_group_name_H-M   'P 1'
#
loop_
_entity.id
_entity.type
_entity.pdbx_description
1 polymer ?
#
loop_
_entity_poly.entity_id
_entity_poly.type
_entity_poly.pdbx_seq_one_letter_code
_entity_poly.pdbx_strand_id
1 'polypeptide(L)'
;MPLSTNCQKLKSLTLNPNKLTSSHISKINDVINSVVSKKTDEYWKNYQNFDIKDNIAISLVLDEDNLVAFSSIVNKKFYGDNVYRILNRWLLNDNYRESGGSRTYFGEHRFFEMIHQQYLYVQQLNPKFVFMSRQRKNTRWMNWYFDKFNKTYGTDFIISKNQYRICDGSKYDCCQTLIYPKEMDIPFEKII
;
A
#
# COMPACT_ATOMS: atom_id res chain seq x y z
N MET A 1 -21.96 -0.69 17.73
CA MET A 1 -22.62 0.06 16.67
C MET A 1 -22.64 -0.84 15.45
N PRO A 2 -23.78 -1.05 14.77
CA PRO A 2 -23.80 -1.81 13.53
C PRO A 2 -22.99 -1.07 12.48
N LEU A 3 -22.09 -1.79 11.80
CA LEU A 3 -21.37 -1.32 10.64
C LEU A 3 -22.39 -0.76 9.65
N SER A 4 -22.19 0.47 9.21
CA SER A 4 -23.12 1.11 8.27
C SER A 4 -23.26 0.20 7.05
N THR A 5 -24.48 0.01 6.58
CA THR A 5 -24.88 -0.82 5.44
C THR A 5 -24.15 -0.47 4.13
N ASN A 6 -23.46 0.66 4.06
CA ASN A 6 -22.70 1.11 2.89
C ASN A 6 -21.34 0.39 2.70
N CYS A 7 -20.76 -0.17 3.74
CA CYS A 7 -19.47 -0.90 3.60
C CYS A 7 -19.58 -2.19 2.77
N GLN A 8 -20.77 -2.75 2.62
CA GLN A 8 -21.00 -4.01 1.90
C GLN A 8 -20.93 -3.88 0.36
N LYS A 9 -21.01 -2.65 -0.18
CA LYS A 9 -20.99 -2.40 -1.63
C LYS A 9 -19.61 -2.21 -2.23
N LEU A 10 -18.58 -2.01 -1.41
CA LEU A 10 -17.23 -1.76 -1.91
C LEU A 10 -16.63 -3.03 -2.53
N LYS A 11 -16.06 -2.87 -3.73
CA LYS A 11 -15.39 -3.94 -4.46
C LYS A 11 -13.90 -3.66 -4.53
N SER A 12 -13.08 -4.65 -4.15
CA SER A 12 -11.62 -4.59 -4.29
C SER A 12 -11.17 -5.39 -5.50
N LEU A 13 -10.26 -4.82 -6.29
CA LEU A 13 -9.66 -5.43 -7.48
C LEU A 13 -8.15 -5.22 -7.45
N THR A 14 -7.38 -6.25 -7.78
CA THR A 14 -5.93 -6.11 -8.04
C THR A 14 -5.65 -6.51 -9.48
N LEU A 15 -5.11 -5.58 -10.24
CA LEU A 15 -4.93 -5.70 -11.68
C LEU A 15 -3.49 -5.42 -12.09
N ASN A 16 -3.04 -6.14 -13.12
CA ASN A 16 -1.86 -5.71 -13.89
C ASN A 16 -2.16 -4.35 -14.55
N PRO A 17 -1.21 -3.41 -14.61
CA PRO A 17 -1.40 -2.10 -15.24
C PRO A 17 -1.97 -2.17 -16.67
N ASN A 18 -1.57 -3.17 -17.45
CA ASN A 18 -2.07 -3.36 -18.82
C ASN A 18 -3.56 -3.77 -18.91
N LYS A 19 -4.17 -4.16 -17.79
CA LYS A 19 -5.61 -4.49 -17.70
C LYS A 19 -6.45 -3.32 -17.19
N LEU A 20 -5.84 -2.18 -16.86
CA LEU A 20 -6.56 -0.99 -16.48
C LEU A 20 -7.24 -0.36 -17.69
N THR A 21 -8.51 0.00 -17.55
CA THR A 21 -9.23 0.76 -18.56
C THR A 21 -8.85 2.23 -18.51
N SER A 22 -9.11 2.98 -19.59
CA SER A 22 -8.92 4.43 -19.60
C SER A 22 -9.70 5.14 -18.48
N SER A 23 -10.88 4.62 -18.14
CA SER A 23 -11.67 5.11 -16.99
C SER A 23 -10.95 4.90 -15.66
N HIS A 24 -10.36 3.72 -15.43
CA HIS A 24 -9.56 3.48 -14.22
C HIS A 24 -8.38 4.45 -14.12
N ILE A 25 -7.67 4.65 -15.23
CA ILE A 25 -6.50 5.54 -15.29
C ILE A 25 -6.90 7.00 -15.00
N SER A 26 -7.99 7.48 -15.60
CA SER A 26 -8.51 8.82 -15.32
C SER A 26 -8.82 9.00 -13.84
N LYS A 27 -9.55 8.08 -13.24
CA LYS A 27 -9.91 8.13 -11.81
C LYS A 27 -8.68 8.10 -10.90
N ILE A 28 -7.66 7.31 -11.21
CA ILE A 28 -6.41 7.30 -10.47
C ILE A 28 -5.73 8.66 -10.53
N ASN A 29 -5.63 9.26 -11.71
CA ASN A 29 -5.04 10.58 -11.90
C ASN A 29 -5.82 11.67 -11.14
N ASP A 30 -7.15 11.61 -11.14
CA ASP A 30 -7.99 12.53 -10.38
C ASP A 30 -7.72 12.45 -8.88
N VAL A 31 -7.55 11.23 -8.36
CA VAL A 31 -7.15 11.01 -6.95
C VAL A 31 -5.80 11.63 -6.66
N ILE A 32 -4.79 11.33 -7.49
CA ILE A 32 -3.44 11.86 -7.30
C ILE A 32 -3.46 13.38 -7.32
N ASN A 33 -4.09 13.98 -8.33
CA ASN A 33 -4.20 15.42 -8.46
C ASN A 33 -4.92 16.06 -7.26
N SER A 34 -6.03 15.47 -6.81
CA SER A 34 -6.76 15.94 -5.63
C SER A 34 -5.93 15.90 -4.36
N VAL A 35 -5.13 14.85 -4.16
CA VAL A 35 -4.28 14.72 -2.96
C VAL A 35 -3.09 15.67 -3.06
N VAL A 36 -2.43 15.74 -4.21
CA VAL A 36 -1.25 16.60 -4.42
C VAL A 36 -1.60 18.07 -4.32
N SER A 37 -2.74 18.50 -4.87
CA SER A 37 -3.17 19.91 -4.80
C SER A 37 -3.42 20.41 -3.37
N LYS A 38 -3.76 19.51 -2.45
CA LYS A 38 -3.97 19.81 -1.03
C LYS A 38 -2.67 19.81 -0.20
N LYS A 39 -1.52 19.48 -0.80
CA LYS A 39 -0.25 19.34 -0.09
C LYS A 39 0.73 20.42 -0.53
N THR A 40 1.34 21.07 0.43
CA THR A 40 2.28 22.16 0.21
C THR A 40 3.75 21.70 0.24
N ASP A 41 4.05 20.52 0.77
CA ASP A 41 5.41 20.07 0.89
C ASP A 41 5.93 19.38 -0.39
N GLU A 42 7.25 19.53 -0.60
CA GLU A 42 7.96 19.07 -1.79
C GLU A 42 7.89 17.56 -2.00
N TYR A 43 7.71 16.81 -0.91
CA TYR A 43 7.58 15.37 -0.94
C TYR A 43 6.41 14.92 -1.83
N TRP A 44 5.27 15.61 -1.74
CA TRP A 44 4.08 15.26 -2.51
C TRP A 44 4.16 15.70 -3.97
N LYS A 45 4.95 16.73 -4.28
CA LYS A 45 5.19 17.16 -5.68
C LYS A 45 5.87 16.05 -6.50
N ASN A 46 6.70 15.22 -5.86
CA ASN A 46 7.35 14.11 -6.53
C ASN A 46 6.38 12.98 -6.93
N TYR A 47 5.19 12.93 -6.31
CA TYR A 47 4.14 11.97 -6.69
C TYR A 47 3.32 12.41 -7.90
N GLN A 48 3.49 13.64 -8.40
CA GLN A 48 2.88 14.08 -9.66
C GLN A 48 3.36 13.27 -10.86
N ASN A 49 4.52 12.61 -10.73
CA ASN A 49 5.11 11.77 -11.77
C ASN A 49 4.79 10.27 -11.57
N PHE A 50 3.65 9.96 -10.94
CA PHE A 50 3.24 8.58 -10.79
C PHE A 50 2.93 7.99 -12.18
N ASP A 51 3.84 7.15 -12.70
CA ASP A 51 3.59 6.39 -13.91
C ASP A 51 2.98 5.03 -13.55
N ILE A 52 1.76 4.82 -14.01
CA ILE A 52 1.04 3.56 -13.82
C ILE A 52 1.83 2.38 -14.38
N LYS A 53 2.57 2.59 -15.47
CA LYS A 53 3.35 1.55 -16.16
C LYS A 53 4.53 1.04 -15.35
N ASP A 54 5.05 1.84 -14.44
CA ASP A 54 6.17 1.46 -13.57
C ASP A 54 5.75 0.50 -12.44
N ASN A 55 4.46 0.19 -12.37
CA ASN A 55 3.93 -0.66 -11.31
C ASN A 55 3.70 -2.08 -11.82
N ILE A 56 3.85 -3.04 -10.92
CA ILE A 56 3.59 -4.47 -11.19
C ILE A 56 2.10 -4.76 -11.12
N ALA A 57 1.45 -4.16 -10.12
CA ALA A 57 0.01 -4.28 -9.93
C ALA A 57 -0.55 -3.01 -9.30
N ILE A 58 -1.81 -2.74 -9.61
CA ILE A 58 -2.62 -1.69 -9.02
C ILE A 58 -3.84 -2.33 -8.37
N SER A 59 -4.07 -2.02 -7.11
CA SER A 59 -5.27 -2.40 -6.39
C SER A 59 -6.20 -1.21 -6.30
N LEU A 60 -7.44 -1.42 -6.70
CA LEU A 60 -8.52 -0.43 -6.68
C LEU A 60 -9.56 -0.84 -5.66
N VAL A 61 -10.13 0.12 -4.96
CA VAL A 61 -11.34 -0.06 -4.17
C VAL A 61 -12.40 0.85 -4.74
N LEU A 62 -13.49 0.25 -5.17
CA LEU A 62 -14.58 0.91 -5.89
C LEU A 62 -15.86 0.87 -5.07
N ASP A 63 -16.59 1.98 -5.08
CA ASP A 63 -17.99 2.08 -4.69
C ASP A 63 -18.80 2.28 -5.96
N GLU A 64 -19.45 1.22 -6.43
CA GLU A 64 -19.97 1.14 -7.78
C GLU A 64 -18.88 1.47 -8.80
N ASP A 65 -18.99 2.58 -9.51
CA ASP A 65 -18.00 3.08 -10.46
C ASP A 65 -17.04 4.12 -9.87
N ASN A 66 -17.20 4.51 -8.61
CA ASN A 66 -16.36 5.54 -8.00
C ASN A 66 -15.11 4.93 -7.37
N LEU A 67 -13.94 5.48 -7.71
CA LEU A 67 -12.70 5.07 -7.07
C LEU A 67 -12.62 5.69 -5.68
N VAL A 68 -12.63 4.84 -4.66
CA VAL A 68 -12.55 5.23 -3.25
C VAL A 68 -11.11 5.30 -2.78
N ALA A 69 -10.32 4.31 -3.19
CA ALA A 69 -8.91 4.24 -2.87
C ALA A 69 -8.15 3.40 -3.88
N PHE A 70 -6.84 3.60 -3.94
CA PHE A 70 -5.96 2.69 -4.65
C PHE A 70 -4.64 2.50 -3.90
N SER A 71 -3.95 1.44 -4.27
CA SER A 71 -2.60 1.12 -3.82
C SER A 71 -1.84 0.46 -4.96
N SER A 72 -0.53 0.55 -4.96
CA SER A 72 0.29 -0.03 -6.03
C SER A 72 1.40 -0.90 -5.47
N ILE A 73 1.93 -1.78 -6.33
CA ILE A 73 3.12 -2.57 -6.09
C ILE A 73 4.14 -2.18 -7.13
N VAL A 74 5.32 -1.76 -6.67
CA VAL A 74 6.45 -1.43 -7.56
C VAL A 74 7.52 -2.50 -7.46
N ASN A 75 8.20 -2.74 -8.59
CA ASN A 75 9.42 -3.49 -8.61
C ASN A 75 10.60 -2.55 -8.36
N LYS A 76 11.38 -2.86 -7.35
CA LYS A 76 12.65 -2.18 -7.10
C LYS A 76 13.77 -3.21 -7.22
N LYS A 77 14.84 -2.88 -7.92
CA LYS A 77 16.03 -3.70 -7.94
C LYS A 77 16.97 -3.23 -6.85
N PHE A 78 17.27 -4.13 -5.93
CA PHE A 78 18.26 -3.90 -4.90
C PHE A 78 19.31 -5.01 -4.99
N TYR A 79 20.57 -4.63 -5.12
CA TYR A 79 21.69 -5.59 -5.20
C TYR A 79 21.50 -6.68 -6.28
N GLY A 80 20.86 -6.34 -7.39
CA GLY A 80 20.58 -7.25 -8.49
C GLY A 80 19.28 -8.07 -8.36
N ASP A 81 18.66 -8.07 -7.20
CA ASP A 81 17.45 -8.83 -6.94
C ASP A 81 16.16 -8.03 -7.18
N ASN A 82 15.13 -8.72 -7.64
CA ASN A 82 13.78 -8.18 -7.71
C ASN A 82 13.16 -8.12 -6.31
N VAL A 83 12.88 -6.92 -5.86
CA VAL A 83 12.26 -6.64 -4.57
C VAL A 83 10.98 -5.88 -4.80
N TYR A 84 9.86 -6.42 -4.30
CA TYR A 84 8.56 -5.81 -4.49
C TYR A 84 8.17 -5.00 -3.27
N ARG A 85 7.80 -3.75 -3.51
CA ARG A 85 7.35 -2.83 -2.47
C ARG A 85 5.90 -2.45 -2.68
N ILE A 86 5.07 -2.71 -1.68
CA ILE A 86 3.69 -2.22 -1.64
C ILE A 86 3.72 -0.76 -1.26
N LEU A 87 3.31 0.10 -2.17
CA LEU A 87 3.35 1.55 -2.07
C LEU A 87 1.95 2.17 -2.17
N ASN A 88 1.90 3.45 -1.79
CA ASN A 88 0.84 4.39 -2.16
C ASN A 88 -0.57 3.93 -1.82
N ARG A 89 -0.99 4.24 -0.62
CA ARG A 89 -2.38 4.14 -0.20
C ARG A 89 -3.05 5.49 -0.38
N TRP A 90 -3.82 5.62 -1.43
CA TRP A 90 -4.50 6.84 -1.77
C TRP A 90 -5.99 6.73 -1.47
N LEU A 91 -6.51 7.67 -0.69
CA LEU A 91 -7.93 7.82 -0.43
C LEU A 91 -8.45 9.01 -1.23
N LEU A 92 -9.43 8.76 -2.08
CA LEU A 92 -10.01 9.77 -2.95
C LEU A 92 -10.89 10.74 -2.19
N ASN A 93 -11.76 10.25 -1.31
CA ASN A 93 -12.89 11.00 -0.82
C ASN A 93 -12.90 11.10 0.71
N ASP A 94 -12.99 12.33 1.22
CA ASP A 94 -13.05 12.58 2.65
C ASP A 94 -14.33 12.00 3.29
N ASN A 95 -15.41 11.77 2.51
CA ASN A 95 -16.59 11.08 2.99
C ASN A 95 -16.35 9.62 3.36
N TYR A 96 -15.27 9.03 2.86
CA TYR A 96 -14.79 7.70 3.25
C TYR A 96 -13.73 7.76 4.36
N ARG A 97 -13.41 8.98 4.83
CA ARG A 97 -12.58 9.23 6.01
C ARG A 97 -13.47 9.72 7.12
N GLU A 98 -13.85 8.88 8.04
CA GLU A 98 -14.42 9.41 9.29
C GLU A 98 -13.33 10.15 10.10
N SER A 99 -13.78 11.09 10.92
CA SER A 99 -12.96 11.84 11.87
C SER A 99 -12.17 10.86 12.74
N GLY A 100 -10.90 10.67 12.45
CA GLY A 100 -10.06 9.64 13.10
C GLY A 100 -9.27 8.76 12.13
N GLY A 101 -9.39 9.02 10.82
CA GLY A 101 -8.65 8.33 9.78
C GLY A 101 -9.30 7.03 9.31
N SER A 102 -8.64 6.36 8.41
CA SER A 102 -9.06 5.15 7.69
C SER A 102 -9.56 3.96 8.55
N ARG A 103 -9.72 4.15 9.85
CA ARG A 103 -10.04 3.08 10.80
C ARG A 103 -11.50 2.65 10.77
N THR A 104 -12.41 3.55 10.45
CA THR A 104 -13.82 3.31 10.72
C THR A 104 -14.63 3.01 9.48
N TYR A 105 -14.49 3.76 8.42
CA TYR A 105 -15.36 3.59 7.26
C TYR A 105 -14.78 2.66 6.20
N PHE A 106 -13.51 2.85 5.87
CA PHE A 106 -12.78 1.95 4.99
C PHE A 106 -12.63 0.57 5.62
N GLY A 107 -12.85 0.56 6.91
CA GLY A 107 -12.78 -0.62 7.75
C GLY A 107 -11.42 -1.29 7.63
N GLU A 108 -10.94 -1.80 8.71
CA GLU A 108 -9.77 -2.67 8.72
C GLU A 108 -9.91 -3.76 7.64
N HIS A 109 -11.12 -4.24 7.38
CA HIS A 109 -11.42 -5.30 6.42
C HIS A 109 -11.04 -4.96 4.99
N ARG A 110 -11.30 -3.74 4.50
CA ARG A 110 -10.99 -3.40 3.10
C ARG A 110 -9.50 -3.17 2.86
N PHE A 111 -8.83 -2.57 3.84
CA PHE A 111 -7.38 -2.50 3.79
C PHE A 111 -6.73 -3.87 3.88
N PHE A 112 -7.22 -4.72 4.74
CA PHE A 112 -6.76 -6.10 4.86
C PHE A 112 -6.98 -6.86 3.56
N GLU A 113 -8.18 -6.77 3.01
CA GLU A 113 -8.52 -7.41 1.75
C GLU A 113 -7.59 -6.93 0.61
N MET A 114 -7.39 -5.63 0.49
CA MET A 114 -6.50 -5.06 -0.52
C MET A 114 -5.05 -5.51 -0.35
N ILE A 115 -4.51 -5.47 0.86
CA ILE A 115 -3.15 -5.95 1.14
C ILE A 115 -3.03 -7.45 0.87
N HIS A 116 -4.03 -8.23 1.26
CA HIS A 116 -4.04 -9.67 1.04
C HIS A 116 -4.08 -10.02 -0.44
N GLN A 117 -4.93 -9.38 -1.23
CA GLN A 117 -4.97 -9.55 -2.69
C GLN A 117 -3.64 -9.18 -3.35
N GLN A 118 -2.99 -8.10 -2.89
CA GLN A 118 -1.67 -7.70 -3.37
C GLN A 118 -0.62 -8.76 -3.04
N TYR A 119 -0.66 -9.30 -1.83
CA TYR A 119 0.26 -10.35 -1.41
C TYR A 119 0.09 -11.62 -2.24
N LEU A 120 -1.15 -12.09 -2.44
CA LEU A 120 -1.43 -13.24 -3.29
C LEU A 120 -0.99 -13.02 -4.74
N TYR A 121 -1.20 -11.83 -5.27
CA TYR A 121 -0.74 -11.47 -6.61
C TYR A 121 0.79 -11.55 -6.70
N VAL A 122 1.50 -11.00 -5.74
CA VAL A 122 2.96 -10.99 -5.70
C VAL A 122 3.53 -12.40 -5.52
N GLN A 123 2.89 -13.24 -4.71
CA GLN A 123 3.32 -14.64 -4.53
C GLN A 123 3.32 -15.44 -5.83
N GLN A 124 2.36 -15.18 -6.72
CA GLN A 124 2.32 -15.81 -8.05
C GLN A 124 3.52 -15.43 -8.92
N LEU A 125 4.15 -14.28 -8.66
CA LEU A 125 5.32 -13.78 -9.37
C LEU A 125 6.64 -14.27 -8.77
N ASN A 126 6.58 -15.01 -7.67
CA ASN A 126 7.73 -15.57 -6.97
C ASN A 126 8.85 -14.55 -6.68
N PRO A 127 8.59 -13.43 -6.01
CA PRO A 127 9.62 -12.44 -5.69
C PRO A 127 10.53 -12.96 -4.59
N LYS A 128 11.80 -12.54 -4.62
CA LYS A 128 12.72 -12.83 -3.51
C LYS A 128 12.31 -12.15 -2.21
N PHE A 129 11.74 -10.96 -2.30
CA PHE A 129 11.31 -10.20 -1.14
C PHE A 129 10.12 -9.28 -1.47
N VAL A 130 9.17 -9.20 -0.55
CA VAL A 130 8.05 -8.26 -0.62
C VAL A 130 7.88 -7.55 0.72
N PHE A 131 7.68 -6.25 0.69
CA PHE A 131 7.59 -5.48 1.91
C PHE A 131 6.70 -4.25 1.79
N MET A 132 6.26 -3.79 2.96
CA MET A 132 5.75 -2.44 3.19
C MET A 132 6.73 -1.72 4.12
N SER A 133 6.79 -0.41 4.06
CA SER A 133 7.71 0.35 4.92
C SER A 133 7.07 1.58 5.53
N ARG A 134 7.63 2.01 6.67
CA ARG A 134 7.24 3.23 7.38
C ARG A 134 8.46 3.94 7.95
N GLN A 135 8.45 5.28 7.89
CA GLN A 135 9.49 6.13 8.45
C GLN A 135 9.47 6.21 9.99
N ARG A 136 8.31 6.01 10.62
CA ARG A 136 8.16 6.16 12.08
C ARG A 136 7.72 4.86 12.73
N LYS A 137 8.36 4.52 13.86
CA LYS A 137 7.96 3.43 14.75
C LYS A 137 6.67 3.79 15.51
N ASN A 138 5.51 3.46 14.98
CA ASN A 138 4.32 3.27 15.83
C ASN A 138 4.09 1.76 15.98
N THR A 139 4.96 1.12 16.73
CA THR A 139 5.06 -0.34 16.82
C THR A 139 3.82 -0.96 17.44
N ARG A 140 3.22 -0.33 18.47
CA ARG A 140 2.09 -0.93 19.20
C ARG A 140 0.85 -1.11 18.32
N TRP A 141 0.49 -0.07 17.58
CA TRP A 141 -0.67 -0.13 16.68
C TRP A 141 -0.42 -1.03 15.48
N MET A 142 0.79 -0.99 14.92
CA MET A 142 1.16 -1.83 13.78
C MET A 142 1.18 -3.31 14.15
N ASN A 143 1.74 -3.66 15.32
CA ASN A 143 1.73 -5.04 15.81
C ASN A 143 0.29 -5.55 15.93
N TRP A 144 -0.57 -4.82 16.63
CA TRP A 144 -1.98 -5.18 16.77
C TRP A 144 -2.69 -5.34 15.42
N TYR A 145 -2.41 -4.43 14.46
CA TYR A 145 -3.00 -4.45 13.14
C TYR A 145 -2.57 -5.68 12.33
N PHE A 146 -1.27 -5.99 12.32
CA PHE A 146 -0.75 -7.13 11.57
C PHE A 146 -0.99 -8.46 12.28
N ASP A 147 -1.06 -8.51 13.60
CA ASP A 147 -1.53 -9.69 14.33
C ASP A 147 -2.97 -10.06 13.93
N LYS A 148 -3.83 -9.06 13.81
CA LYS A 148 -5.21 -9.26 13.35
C LYS A 148 -5.26 -9.66 11.88
N PHE A 149 -4.45 -9.03 11.02
CA PHE A 149 -4.31 -9.39 9.61
C PHE A 149 -3.88 -10.84 9.45
N ASN A 150 -2.82 -11.25 10.12
CA ASN A 150 -2.29 -12.61 10.07
C ASN A 150 -3.34 -13.64 10.51
N LYS A 151 -4.07 -13.38 11.58
CA LYS A 151 -5.16 -14.25 12.03
C LYS A 151 -6.30 -14.37 11.02
N THR A 152 -6.61 -13.27 10.34
CA THR A 152 -7.72 -13.22 9.37
C THR A 152 -7.40 -14.01 8.11
N TYR A 153 -6.16 -13.95 7.64
CA TYR A 153 -5.76 -14.51 6.34
C TYR A 153 -4.77 -15.68 6.43
N GLY A 154 -4.41 -16.12 7.63
CA GLY A 154 -3.44 -17.20 7.81
C GLY A 154 -2.04 -16.84 7.30
N THR A 155 -1.67 -15.56 7.36
CA THR A 155 -0.36 -15.06 6.96
C THR A 155 0.57 -14.92 8.16
N ASP A 156 1.85 -14.65 7.90
CA ASP A 156 2.90 -14.58 8.92
C ASP A 156 3.73 -13.29 8.84
N PHE A 157 3.11 -12.18 8.42
CA PHE A 157 3.79 -10.90 8.37
C PHE A 157 4.34 -10.49 9.73
N ILE A 158 5.59 -10.04 9.74
CA ILE A 158 6.23 -9.48 10.91
C ILE A 158 6.62 -8.02 10.67
N ILE A 159 6.79 -7.28 11.77
CA ILE A 159 7.31 -5.93 11.76
C ILE A 159 8.74 -5.99 12.27
N SER A 160 9.68 -5.47 11.49
CA SER A 160 11.10 -5.47 11.87
C SER A 160 11.32 -4.73 13.19
N LYS A 161 12.11 -5.31 14.07
CA LYS A 161 12.59 -4.63 15.28
C LYS A 161 13.59 -3.53 14.96
N ASN A 162 14.32 -3.71 13.87
CA ASN A 162 15.38 -2.82 13.40
C ASN A 162 14.86 -1.88 12.31
N GLN A 163 15.59 -0.80 12.10
CA GLN A 163 15.44 0.06 10.95
C GLN A 163 16.45 -0.32 9.87
N TYR A 164 16.03 -0.17 8.63
CA TYR A 164 16.81 -0.51 7.47
C TYR A 164 16.94 0.71 6.55
N ARG A 165 18.11 0.85 5.93
CA ARG A 165 18.32 1.83 4.88
C ARG A 165 17.75 1.30 3.58
N ILE A 166 16.77 2.02 3.04
CA ILE A 166 16.19 1.72 1.75
C ILE A 166 16.63 2.81 0.78
N CYS A 167 17.66 2.50 0.00
CA CYS A 167 18.14 3.38 -1.06
C CYS A 167 17.32 3.12 -2.32
N ASP A 168 16.34 3.94 -2.58
CA ASP A 168 15.49 3.83 -3.78
C ASP A 168 15.84 4.84 -4.87
N GLY A 169 16.98 5.53 -4.71
CA GLY A 169 17.41 6.61 -5.61
C GLY A 169 16.64 7.91 -5.40
N SER A 170 15.71 7.95 -4.44
CA SER A 170 15.06 9.20 -4.05
C SER A 170 15.98 10.03 -3.16
N LYS A 171 15.75 11.36 -3.12
CA LYS A 171 16.42 12.28 -2.19
C LYS A 171 16.24 11.93 -0.69
N TYR A 172 15.40 10.96 -0.40
CA TYR A 172 15.00 10.56 0.94
C TYR A 172 15.55 9.16 1.26
N ASP A 173 16.85 9.09 1.45
CA ASP A 173 17.54 7.98 2.07
C ASP A 173 17.09 7.91 3.53
N CYS A 174 16.00 7.22 3.81
CA CYS A 174 15.41 7.21 5.14
C CYS A 174 15.44 5.83 5.77
N CYS A 175 15.77 5.82 7.06
CA CYS A 175 15.63 4.65 7.90
C CYS A 175 14.16 4.25 7.99
N GLN A 176 13.83 3.04 7.61
CA GLN A 176 12.46 2.56 7.59
C GLN A 176 12.28 1.28 8.39
N THR A 177 11.16 1.19 9.09
CA THR A 177 10.66 -0.05 9.65
C THR A 177 9.96 -0.84 8.55
N LEU A 178 10.31 -2.10 8.41
CA LEU A 178 9.76 -3.00 7.38
C LEU A 178 8.63 -3.85 7.94
N ILE A 179 7.70 -4.21 7.07
CA ILE A 179 6.63 -5.18 7.29
C ILE A 179 6.73 -6.18 6.15
N TYR A 180 6.99 -7.44 6.46
CA TYR A 180 7.29 -8.46 5.46
C TYR A 180 6.94 -9.86 5.99
N PRO A 181 6.75 -10.86 5.11
CA PRO A 181 6.56 -12.25 5.51
C PRO A 181 7.79 -12.78 6.26
N LYS A 182 7.56 -13.50 7.34
CA LYS A 182 8.60 -13.94 8.29
C LYS A 182 9.73 -14.76 7.64
N GLU A 183 9.38 -15.57 6.65
CA GLU A 183 10.33 -16.49 6.00
C GLU A 183 11.24 -15.80 4.96
N MET A 184 11.01 -14.53 4.68
CA MET A 184 11.78 -13.81 3.67
C MET A 184 13.05 -13.18 4.25
N ASP A 185 14.18 -13.43 3.63
CA ASP A 185 15.45 -12.78 3.96
C ASP A 185 15.42 -11.30 3.54
N ILE A 186 15.88 -10.43 4.45
CA ILE A 186 15.89 -8.98 4.21
C ILE A 186 17.13 -8.61 3.42
N PRO A 187 17.00 -8.07 2.18
CA PRO A 187 18.14 -7.72 1.34
C PRO A 187 18.71 -6.32 1.63
N PHE A 188 18.36 -5.70 2.74
CA PHE A 188 18.74 -4.34 3.07
C PHE A 188 19.73 -4.26 4.21
N GLU A 189 20.56 -3.21 4.19
CA GLU A 189 21.47 -2.89 5.28
C GLU A 189 20.68 -2.49 6.54
N LYS A 190 20.99 -3.18 7.62
CA LYS A 190 20.49 -2.84 8.95
C LYS A 190 21.27 -1.64 9.49
N ILE A 191 20.55 -0.62 9.97
CA ILE A 191 21.15 0.61 10.51
C ILE A 191 21.15 0.62 12.04
N ILE A 192 20.05 0.15 12.66
CA ILE A 192 19.87 0.13 14.13
C ILE A 192 19.07 -1.12 14.52
#